data_6651c773ebe337a43b261dcdb76559e9
#
_entry.id   6651c773ebe337a43b261dcdb76559e9
#
_cell.length_a   1.000
_cell.length_b   1.000
_cell.length_c   1.000
_cell.angle_alpha   90.00
_cell.angle_beta   90.00
_cell.angle_gamma   90.00
#
_symmetry.space_group_name_H-M   'P 1'
#
loop_
_entity.id
_entity.type
_entity.pdbx_description
1 polymer ?
#
loop_
_entity_poly.entity_id
_entity_poly.type
_entity_poly.pdbx_seq_one_letter_code
_entity_poly.pdbx_strand_id
1 'polypeptide(L)'
;MTADHKVPTGDEPGAAPRRRRRSRVLIASGVALACVLAAGGTAAGIAYWHLDNNIKSVDINSALGTDRPSKAIASASASASASASQTPVATGAMNILVLGSDSRSGKSNSALGGGTSSGARSDTAMIVHINNAHTKATVVSIPRDTLVYRPSCPTAGGGTTSAAYSAMFNSAFSVGGAVCAVKTVETLTNVRMDHYIEIDFSGFAKLIDALGGVTVTTTQDIDDDQSHLHLKAGTHHLSGTKALAFARTRHGVGDGSDLGRIKLQQQLIKALLKQVSSADLLTNPAKLYEVAVTATSAITTDTDLDSLSELMSLGSSLREIGSDNLTAITMPVTTAPSDSNRVVATSAATKVWKALRNDTALPKS
;
A
#
# COMPACT_ATOMS: atom_id res chain seq x y z
N MET A 1 96.93 33.34 -46.36
CA MET A 1 95.67 34.08 -46.56
C MET A 1 94.56 33.11 -46.57
N THR A 2 93.96 32.89 -45.45
CA THR A 2 92.85 31.91 -45.24
C THR A 2 91.80 32.64 -44.44
N ALA A 3 90.67 32.81 -45.06
CA ALA A 3 89.48 33.42 -44.46
C ALA A 3 88.66 32.31 -43.71
N ASP A 4 88.37 32.57 -42.46
CA ASP A 4 87.63 31.79 -41.59
C ASP A 4 86.11 32.07 -41.78
N HIS A 5 85.30 31.03 -42.04
CA HIS A 5 83.89 31.19 -42.26
C HIS A 5 83.15 30.54 -41.08
N LYS A 6 82.64 31.35 -40.18
CA LYS A 6 81.86 31.01 -39.03
C LYS A 6 80.39 30.79 -39.43
N VAL A 7 79.88 29.60 -39.27
CA VAL A 7 78.46 29.20 -39.45
C VAL A 7 77.67 29.56 -38.20
N PRO A 8 76.49 30.19 -38.29
CA PRO A 8 75.65 30.41 -37.14
C PRO A 8 74.77 29.17 -36.87
N THR A 9 74.81 28.73 -35.65
CA THR A 9 73.95 27.66 -35.13
C THR A 9 72.50 28.18 -34.92
N GLY A 10 71.53 27.50 -35.56
CA GLY A 10 70.12 27.82 -35.44
C GLY A 10 69.53 27.38 -34.08
N ASP A 11 68.80 28.31 -33.51
CA ASP A 11 67.96 28.06 -32.33
C ASP A 11 66.81 27.10 -32.66
N GLU A 12 66.71 25.97 -31.95
CA GLU A 12 65.51 25.12 -31.94
C GLU A 12 64.42 25.76 -31.07
N PRO A 13 63.17 25.84 -31.56
CA PRO A 13 62.08 26.33 -30.74
C PRO A 13 61.68 25.26 -29.67
N GLY A 14 61.86 25.60 -28.42
CA GLY A 14 61.51 24.76 -27.26
C GLY A 14 60.08 24.27 -27.27
N ALA A 15 59.92 22.97 -27.22
CA ALA A 15 58.63 22.30 -27.10
C ALA A 15 57.94 22.69 -25.80
N ALA A 16 56.84 23.40 -25.88
CA ALA A 16 55.98 23.78 -24.76
C ALA A 16 55.40 22.54 -24.06
N PRO A 17 55.28 22.53 -22.72
CA PRO A 17 54.96 21.33 -21.95
C PRO A 17 53.49 20.94 -22.12
N ARG A 18 53.22 19.95 -22.98
CA ARG A 18 51.91 19.30 -23.16
C ARG A 18 51.34 18.67 -21.89
N ARG A 19 52.12 18.55 -20.82
CA ARG A 19 51.75 17.92 -19.55
C ARG A 19 50.76 18.74 -18.69
N ARG A 20 50.83 20.09 -18.72
CA ARG A 20 49.93 20.96 -17.94
C ARG A 20 48.50 21.04 -18.46
N ARG A 21 48.26 20.78 -19.76
CA ARG A 21 46.90 20.80 -20.33
C ARG A 21 46.13 19.54 -19.95
N ARG A 22 46.75 18.35 -19.91
CA ARG A 22 46.10 17.09 -19.52
C ARG A 22 45.71 17.08 -18.06
N SER A 23 46.51 17.62 -17.14
CA SER A 23 46.16 17.69 -15.71
C SER A 23 44.97 18.66 -15.46
N ARG A 24 44.87 19.77 -16.17
CA ARG A 24 43.72 20.70 -16.05
C ARG A 24 42.43 20.10 -16.58
N VAL A 25 42.47 19.32 -17.63
CA VAL A 25 41.31 18.60 -18.17
C VAL A 25 40.84 17.51 -17.21
N LEU A 26 41.76 16.74 -16.61
CA LEU A 26 41.43 15.71 -15.62
C LEU A 26 40.86 16.31 -14.34
N ILE A 27 41.39 17.45 -13.86
CA ILE A 27 40.84 18.15 -12.69
C ILE A 27 39.45 18.73 -13.02
N ALA A 28 39.25 19.34 -14.18
CA ALA A 28 37.98 19.89 -14.60
C ALA A 28 36.92 18.78 -14.76
N SER A 29 37.28 17.61 -15.31
CA SER A 29 36.38 16.44 -15.41
C SER A 29 36.04 15.87 -14.04
N GLY A 30 37.00 15.81 -13.13
CA GLY A 30 36.76 15.35 -11.74
C GLY A 30 35.83 16.29 -10.97
N VAL A 31 36.04 17.61 -11.12
CA VAL A 31 35.16 18.62 -10.51
C VAL A 31 33.76 18.56 -11.12
N ALA A 32 33.64 18.45 -12.44
CA ALA A 32 32.33 18.32 -13.10
C ALA A 32 31.58 17.06 -12.64
N LEU A 33 32.28 15.93 -12.56
CA LEU A 33 31.68 14.68 -12.02
C LEU A 33 31.27 14.84 -10.56
N ALA A 34 32.10 15.46 -9.73
CA ALA A 34 31.76 15.71 -8.32
C ALA A 34 30.55 16.65 -8.19
N CYS A 35 30.45 17.71 -9.05
CA CYS A 35 29.28 18.58 -9.08
C CYS A 35 28.01 17.85 -9.53
N VAL A 36 28.09 16.96 -10.52
CA VAL A 36 26.96 16.14 -10.97
C VAL A 36 26.52 15.18 -9.88
N LEU A 37 27.46 14.51 -9.20
CA LEU A 37 27.15 13.62 -8.08
C LEU A 37 26.58 14.39 -6.87
N ALA A 38 27.12 15.57 -6.56
CA ALA A 38 26.59 16.42 -5.50
C ALA A 38 25.18 16.94 -5.84
N ALA A 39 24.95 17.42 -7.07
CA ALA A 39 23.65 17.86 -7.52
C ALA A 39 22.63 16.71 -7.58
N GLY A 40 23.04 15.54 -8.05
CA GLY A 40 22.22 14.32 -8.05
C GLY A 40 21.89 13.85 -6.63
N GLY A 41 22.87 13.88 -5.72
CA GLY A 41 22.68 13.53 -4.31
C GLY A 41 21.73 14.48 -3.57
N THR A 42 21.87 15.80 -3.81
CA THR A 42 20.97 16.80 -3.21
C THR A 42 19.54 16.68 -3.76
N ALA A 43 19.37 16.49 -5.07
CA ALA A 43 18.05 16.29 -5.68
C ALA A 43 17.37 15.03 -5.15
N ALA A 44 18.09 13.92 -5.03
CA ALA A 44 17.59 12.69 -4.45
C ALA A 44 17.21 12.86 -2.96
N GLY A 45 18.04 13.58 -2.19
CA GLY A 45 17.76 13.88 -0.78
C GLY A 45 16.50 14.74 -0.61
N ILE A 46 16.32 15.78 -1.45
CA ILE A 46 15.12 16.61 -1.44
C ILE A 46 13.88 15.78 -1.82
N ALA A 47 13.99 14.94 -2.86
CA ALA A 47 12.90 14.06 -3.28
C ALA A 47 12.51 13.09 -2.17
N TYR A 48 13.48 12.46 -1.51
CA TYR A 48 13.25 11.57 -0.37
C TYR A 48 12.54 12.31 0.77
N TRP A 49 13.06 13.45 1.19
CA TRP A 49 12.47 14.29 2.25
C TRP A 49 11.03 14.70 1.93
N HIS A 50 10.77 15.08 0.66
CA HIS A 50 9.43 15.45 0.21
C HIS A 50 8.46 14.27 0.30
N LEU A 51 8.87 13.07 -0.13
CA LEU A 51 8.05 11.86 -0.07
C LEU A 51 7.76 11.44 1.38
N ASP A 52 8.77 11.50 2.23
CA ASP A 52 8.68 11.14 3.64
C ASP A 52 7.70 12.06 4.40
N ASN A 53 7.78 13.36 4.16
CA ASN A 53 6.89 14.34 4.78
C ASN A 53 5.44 14.36 4.24
N ASN A 54 5.16 13.66 3.14
CA ASN A 54 3.78 13.53 2.63
C ASN A 54 2.96 12.47 3.37
N ILE A 55 3.62 11.54 4.07
CA ILE A 55 2.96 10.43 4.74
C ILE A 55 2.22 10.94 5.96
N LYS A 56 0.92 10.62 6.03
CA LYS A 56 0.10 10.90 7.20
C LYS A 56 0.03 9.67 8.07
N SER A 57 0.19 9.82 9.38
CA SER A 57 0.12 8.70 10.32
C SER A 57 -0.82 8.94 11.48
N VAL A 58 -1.28 7.84 12.08
CA VAL A 58 -2.10 7.79 13.29
C VAL A 58 -1.41 6.85 14.27
N ASP A 59 -1.18 7.33 15.48
CA ASP A 59 -0.57 6.50 16.53
C ASP A 59 -1.59 5.51 17.10
N ILE A 60 -1.68 4.35 16.45
CA ILE A 60 -2.55 3.24 16.86
C ILE A 60 -2.01 2.56 18.11
N ASN A 61 -0.70 2.38 18.19
CA ASN A 61 -0.07 1.60 19.25
C ASN A 61 -0.19 2.27 20.61
N SER A 62 0.15 3.57 20.71
CA SER A 62 -0.02 4.32 21.96
C SER A 62 -1.50 4.47 22.36
N ALA A 63 -2.40 4.67 21.36
CA ALA A 63 -3.82 4.84 21.62
C ALA A 63 -4.47 3.56 22.17
N LEU A 64 -4.08 2.37 21.69
CA LEU A 64 -4.62 1.08 22.14
C LEU A 64 -3.85 0.48 23.33
N GLY A 65 -2.61 0.89 23.55
CA GLY A 65 -1.75 0.39 24.64
C GLY A 65 -1.43 -1.09 24.53
N THR A 66 -1.31 -1.76 25.67
CA THR A 66 -0.88 -3.18 25.74
C THR A 66 -2.04 -4.18 25.73
N ASP A 67 -3.27 -3.72 25.90
CA ASP A 67 -4.48 -4.59 25.90
C ASP A 67 -4.91 -4.92 24.47
N ARG A 68 -4.07 -5.68 23.78
CA ARG A 68 -4.23 -6.10 22.39
C ARG A 68 -3.85 -7.59 22.24
N PRO A 69 -4.35 -8.30 21.21
CA PRO A 69 -3.90 -9.66 20.93
C PRO A 69 -2.39 -9.78 20.84
N SER A 70 -1.82 -10.88 21.27
CA SER A 70 -0.38 -11.15 21.13
C SER A 70 0.02 -11.19 19.65
N LYS A 71 1.18 -10.68 19.30
CA LYS A 71 1.77 -10.90 17.97
C LYS A 71 1.96 -12.40 17.75
N ALA A 72 1.75 -12.87 16.51
CA ALA A 72 2.09 -14.22 16.14
C ALA A 72 3.59 -14.46 16.45
N ILE A 73 3.86 -15.36 17.37
CA ILE A 73 5.25 -15.76 17.67
C ILE A 73 5.67 -16.62 16.48
N ALA A 74 6.67 -16.16 15.73
CA ALA A 74 7.33 -17.01 14.76
C ALA A 74 7.74 -18.29 15.49
N SER A 75 7.13 -19.42 15.13
CA SER A 75 7.63 -20.71 15.64
C SER A 75 9.06 -20.83 15.16
N ALA A 76 10.02 -20.62 16.05
CA ALA A 76 11.42 -20.79 15.81
C ALA A 76 11.69 -22.29 15.53
N SER A 77 11.50 -22.70 14.29
CA SER A 77 12.12 -23.91 13.78
C SER A 77 13.56 -23.57 13.50
N ALA A 78 14.36 -23.72 14.55
CA ALA A 78 15.78 -23.50 14.54
C ALA A 78 16.48 -24.40 13.54
N SER A 79 17.31 -23.80 12.72
CA SER A 79 18.66 -24.23 12.38
C SER A 79 19.28 -23.13 11.52
N ALA A 80 19.74 -22.08 12.14
CA ALA A 80 20.58 -21.09 11.49
C ALA A 80 22.03 -21.52 11.61
N SER A 81 22.57 -22.09 10.55
CA SER A 81 24.00 -22.03 10.29
C SER A 81 24.31 -20.64 9.73
N ALA A 82 25.05 -19.88 10.50
CA ALA A 82 25.47 -18.53 10.14
C ALA A 82 26.36 -18.57 8.89
N SER A 83 25.95 -17.82 7.87
CA SER A 83 26.86 -17.28 6.86
C SER A 83 26.48 -15.83 6.61
N ALA A 84 27.47 -14.97 6.77
CA ALA A 84 27.34 -13.53 6.82
C ALA A 84 26.91 -12.91 5.49
N SER A 85 26.25 -11.76 5.60
CA SER A 85 25.98 -10.74 4.57
C SER A 85 24.67 -10.87 3.83
N GLN A 86 23.56 -10.69 4.54
CA GLN A 86 22.31 -10.19 3.94
C GLN A 86 21.65 -9.24 4.95
N THR A 87 21.17 -8.11 4.44
CA THR A 87 20.34 -7.15 5.18
C THR A 87 19.22 -7.90 5.92
N PRO A 88 18.93 -7.59 7.20
CA PRO A 88 17.86 -8.29 7.91
C PRO A 88 16.53 -8.03 7.22
N VAL A 89 16.01 -9.00 6.49
CA VAL A 89 14.61 -9.01 6.07
C VAL A 89 13.78 -9.16 7.34
N ALA A 90 12.79 -8.31 7.54
CA ALA A 90 11.87 -8.37 8.67
C ALA A 90 11.29 -9.78 8.77
N THR A 91 11.76 -10.56 9.74
CA THR A 91 11.33 -11.94 9.95
C THR A 91 10.12 -11.93 10.88
N GLY A 92 8.94 -12.23 10.36
CA GLY A 92 7.71 -12.36 11.14
C GLY A 92 6.47 -12.28 10.24
N ALA A 93 5.45 -13.07 10.57
CA ALA A 93 4.15 -12.88 9.94
C ALA A 93 3.60 -11.50 10.29
N MET A 94 2.96 -10.84 9.31
CA MET A 94 2.48 -9.46 9.43
C MET A 94 1.00 -9.39 9.05
N ASN A 95 0.22 -8.67 9.85
CA ASN A 95 -1.20 -8.42 9.57
C ASN A 95 -1.43 -6.93 9.40
N ILE A 96 -1.95 -6.53 8.25
CA ILE A 96 -2.23 -5.14 7.90
C ILE A 96 -3.73 -4.98 7.76
N LEU A 97 -4.33 -4.05 8.51
CA LEU A 97 -5.69 -3.63 8.26
C LEU A 97 -5.71 -2.56 7.18
N VAL A 98 -6.32 -2.86 6.04
CA VAL A 98 -6.52 -1.92 4.94
C VAL A 98 -7.97 -1.46 4.93
N LEU A 99 -8.19 -0.15 5.02
CA LEU A 99 -9.51 0.47 4.94
C LEU A 99 -9.63 1.37 3.72
N GLY A 100 -10.72 1.19 2.97
CA GLY A 100 -11.18 2.14 1.97
C GLY A 100 -12.19 3.09 2.62
N SER A 101 -11.85 4.36 2.74
CA SER A 101 -12.67 5.38 3.39
C SER A 101 -13.44 6.20 2.36
N ASP A 102 -14.74 6.38 2.57
CA ASP A 102 -15.55 7.36 1.83
C ASP A 102 -15.41 8.78 2.43
N SER A 103 -14.19 9.12 2.87
CA SER A 103 -13.91 10.45 3.44
C SER A 103 -14.51 11.53 2.52
N ARG A 104 -15.45 12.31 3.09
CA ARG A 104 -16.22 13.31 2.34
C ARG A 104 -15.59 14.69 2.41
N SER A 105 -14.43 14.79 3.06
CA SER A 105 -13.66 16.02 3.15
C SER A 105 -13.01 16.34 1.81
N GLY A 106 -13.36 17.52 1.26
CA GLY A 106 -12.77 18.06 0.04
C GLY A 106 -13.66 17.93 -1.22
N LYS A 107 -13.53 18.92 -2.11
CA LYS A 107 -14.30 18.99 -3.37
C LYS A 107 -14.12 17.80 -4.29
N SER A 108 -12.93 17.20 -4.29
CA SER A 108 -12.59 16.04 -5.14
C SER A 108 -13.36 14.78 -4.72
N ASN A 109 -13.50 14.53 -3.41
CA ASN A 109 -14.25 13.39 -2.89
C ASN A 109 -15.76 13.54 -3.10
N SER A 110 -16.29 14.78 -3.00
CA SER A 110 -17.69 15.08 -3.30
C SER A 110 -18.04 14.79 -4.76
N ALA A 111 -17.16 15.12 -5.71
CA ALA A 111 -17.35 14.86 -7.14
C ALA A 111 -17.34 13.36 -7.49
N LEU A 112 -16.69 12.53 -6.68
CA LEU A 112 -16.62 11.07 -6.85
C LEU A 112 -17.73 10.31 -6.11
N GLY A 113 -18.81 11.02 -5.71
CA GLY A 113 -19.98 10.42 -5.08
C GLY A 113 -19.91 10.34 -3.55
N GLY A 114 -19.02 11.10 -2.92
CA GLY A 114 -19.10 11.40 -1.50
C GLY A 114 -20.35 12.25 -1.24
N GLY A 115 -21.35 11.71 -0.49
CA GLY A 115 -22.59 12.45 -0.19
C GLY A 115 -22.35 13.59 0.82
N THR A 116 -23.40 14.37 1.09
CA THR A 116 -23.38 15.56 1.97
C THR A 116 -23.45 15.24 3.48
N SER A 117 -23.53 13.98 3.90
CA SER A 117 -23.63 13.60 5.32
C SER A 117 -22.27 13.70 6.02
N SER A 118 -22.23 14.26 7.21
CA SER A 118 -21.03 14.33 8.04
C SER A 118 -20.59 12.93 8.51
N GLY A 119 -19.30 12.62 8.40
CA GLY A 119 -18.65 11.40 8.87
C GLY A 119 -18.14 10.51 7.73
N ALA A 120 -16.88 10.10 7.85
CA ALA A 120 -16.29 9.11 6.97
C ALA A 120 -16.76 7.69 7.39
N ARG A 121 -17.06 6.82 6.43
CA ARG A 121 -17.35 5.41 6.67
C ARG A 121 -16.31 4.56 5.96
N SER A 122 -15.97 3.43 6.55
CA SER A 122 -15.18 2.43 5.86
C SER A 122 -16.10 1.54 5.04
N ASP A 123 -16.14 1.76 3.73
CA ASP A 123 -16.92 0.93 2.81
C ASP A 123 -16.19 -0.35 2.40
N THR A 124 -14.90 -0.41 2.64
CA THR A 124 -14.04 -1.56 2.36
C THR A 124 -13.14 -1.80 3.57
N ALA A 125 -13.11 -3.03 4.06
CA ALA A 125 -12.20 -3.45 5.12
C ALA A 125 -11.60 -4.80 4.78
N MET A 126 -10.27 -4.89 4.84
CA MET A 126 -9.52 -6.10 4.52
C MET A 126 -8.37 -6.28 5.50
N ILE A 127 -8.15 -7.52 5.90
CA ILE A 127 -6.92 -7.92 6.59
C ILE A 127 -6.01 -8.53 5.54
N VAL A 128 -4.84 -7.94 5.34
CA VAL A 128 -3.75 -8.50 4.52
C VAL A 128 -2.79 -9.18 5.46
N HIS A 129 -2.74 -10.50 5.41
CA HIS A 129 -1.78 -11.32 6.14
C HIS A 129 -0.64 -11.71 5.23
N ILE A 130 0.57 -11.36 5.60
CA ILE A 130 1.81 -11.78 4.94
C ILE A 130 2.43 -12.86 5.83
N ASN A 131 2.70 -14.04 5.25
CA ASN A 131 3.26 -15.14 6.01
C ASN A 131 4.71 -14.86 6.47
N ASN A 132 5.17 -15.57 7.48
CA ASN A 132 6.50 -15.40 8.09
C ASN A 132 7.67 -15.46 7.08
N ALA A 133 7.53 -16.26 6.02
CA ALA A 133 8.54 -16.37 4.98
C ALA A 133 8.45 -15.28 3.89
N HIS A 134 7.47 -14.39 3.96
CA HIS A 134 7.16 -13.34 2.96
C HIS A 134 7.01 -13.89 1.52
N THR A 135 6.50 -15.11 1.40
CA THR A 135 6.31 -15.79 0.10
C THR A 135 4.85 -15.86 -0.31
N LYS A 136 3.93 -15.61 0.61
CA LYS A 136 2.47 -15.69 0.37
C LYS A 136 1.75 -14.58 1.10
N ALA A 137 0.69 -14.08 0.48
CA ALA A 137 -0.24 -13.17 1.14
C ALA A 137 -1.67 -13.72 1.11
N THR A 138 -2.41 -13.49 2.17
CA THR A 138 -3.83 -13.80 2.29
C THR A 138 -4.60 -12.52 2.56
N VAL A 139 -5.55 -12.19 1.70
CA VAL A 139 -6.47 -11.07 1.89
C VAL A 139 -7.81 -11.62 2.37
N VAL A 140 -8.26 -11.19 3.55
CA VAL A 140 -9.57 -11.54 4.09
C VAL A 140 -10.42 -10.28 4.15
N SER A 141 -11.42 -10.20 3.27
CA SER A 141 -12.37 -9.07 3.25
C SER A 141 -13.43 -9.24 4.33
N ILE A 142 -13.68 -8.20 5.11
CA ILE A 142 -14.74 -8.14 6.12
C ILE A 142 -15.93 -7.38 5.50
N PRO A 143 -17.10 -8.00 5.34
CA PRO A 143 -18.27 -7.30 4.84
C PRO A 143 -18.65 -6.15 5.78
N ARG A 144 -18.87 -4.96 5.22
CA ARG A 144 -19.10 -3.72 5.98
C ARG A 144 -20.35 -3.78 6.86
N ASP A 145 -21.34 -4.56 6.43
CA ASP A 145 -22.63 -4.72 7.09
C ASP A 145 -22.61 -5.88 8.11
N THR A 146 -21.43 -6.39 8.46
CA THR A 146 -21.27 -7.40 9.52
C THR A 146 -21.63 -6.81 10.87
N LEU A 147 -22.54 -7.47 11.58
CA LEU A 147 -22.83 -7.12 12.97
C LEU A 147 -21.74 -7.67 13.89
N VAL A 148 -21.14 -6.75 14.64
CA VAL A 148 -20.01 -7.04 15.52
C VAL A 148 -20.22 -6.39 16.90
N TYR A 149 -19.50 -6.87 17.90
CA TYR A 149 -19.28 -6.10 19.12
C TYR A 149 -18.23 -5.05 18.84
N ARG A 150 -18.62 -3.76 18.92
CA ARG A 150 -17.69 -2.64 18.86
C ARG A 150 -17.32 -2.24 20.30
N PRO A 151 -16.06 -2.43 20.70
CA PRO A 151 -15.62 -2.05 22.03
C PRO A 151 -15.65 -0.52 22.23
N SER A 152 -15.53 -0.08 23.47
CA SER A 152 -15.20 1.30 23.79
C SER A 152 -13.82 1.62 23.24
N CYS A 153 -13.67 2.74 22.53
CA CYS A 153 -12.46 3.13 21.84
C CYS A 153 -11.97 4.49 22.33
N PRO A 154 -10.66 4.71 22.44
CA PRO A 154 -10.10 6.04 22.66
C PRO A 154 -10.47 7.00 21.54
N THR A 155 -10.65 8.27 21.85
CA THR A 155 -10.92 9.34 20.88
C THR A 155 -9.78 10.35 20.83
N ALA A 156 -9.53 10.95 19.66
CA ALA A 156 -8.45 11.94 19.47
C ALA A 156 -8.56 13.18 20.39
N GLY A 157 -9.79 13.53 20.84
CA GLY A 157 -10.04 14.63 21.75
C GLY A 157 -9.92 14.28 23.24
N GLY A 158 -9.45 13.07 23.56
CA GLY A 158 -9.49 12.50 24.91
C GLY A 158 -10.85 11.87 25.25
N GLY A 159 -10.85 10.93 26.18
CA GLY A 159 -12.04 10.14 26.54
C GLY A 159 -12.22 8.91 25.65
N THR A 160 -13.42 8.31 25.72
CA THR A 160 -13.73 7.07 25.01
C THR A 160 -15.13 7.08 24.41
N THR A 161 -15.32 6.35 23.30
CA THR A 161 -16.65 6.07 22.75
C THR A 161 -17.36 5.03 23.60
N SER A 162 -18.69 4.98 23.57
CA SER A 162 -19.44 3.87 24.17
C SER A 162 -19.25 2.59 23.38
N ALA A 163 -19.16 1.45 24.06
CA ALA A 163 -19.25 0.15 23.44
C ALA A 163 -20.66 -0.08 22.86
N ALA A 164 -20.76 -0.91 21.81
CA ALA A 164 -22.03 -1.25 21.20
C ALA A 164 -22.05 -2.70 20.77
N TYR A 165 -23.13 -3.40 21.14
CA TYR A 165 -23.44 -4.76 20.67
C TYR A 165 -24.20 -4.69 19.34
N SER A 166 -23.97 -5.64 18.46
CA SER A 166 -24.64 -5.72 17.15
C SER A 166 -24.50 -4.43 16.31
N ALA A 167 -23.37 -3.74 16.43
CA ALA A 167 -23.05 -2.60 15.60
C ALA A 167 -22.57 -3.05 14.23
N MET A 168 -22.92 -2.33 13.17
CA MET A 168 -22.30 -2.57 11.85
C MET A 168 -20.81 -2.29 11.92
N PHE A 169 -20.00 -3.15 11.32
CA PHE A 169 -18.54 -3.00 11.30
C PHE A 169 -18.10 -1.63 10.77
N ASN A 170 -18.70 -1.16 9.66
CA ASN A 170 -18.36 0.13 9.07
C ASN A 170 -18.59 1.34 10.00
N SER A 171 -19.42 1.18 11.04
CA SER A 171 -19.65 2.26 12.02
C SER A 171 -18.47 2.46 12.98
N ALA A 172 -17.57 1.49 13.12
CA ALA A 172 -16.43 1.62 14.01
C ALA A 172 -15.52 2.78 13.57
N PHE A 173 -15.28 2.90 12.26
CA PHE A 173 -14.48 3.99 11.71
C PHE A 173 -15.15 5.36 11.89
N SER A 174 -16.47 5.46 11.64
CA SER A 174 -17.19 6.74 11.79
C SER A 174 -17.30 7.22 13.26
N VAL A 175 -17.26 6.31 14.22
CA VAL A 175 -17.40 6.61 15.65
C VAL A 175 -16.08 6.99 16.31
N GLY A 176 -14.98 6.31 15.98
CA GLY A 176 -13.70 6.49 16.65
C GLY A 176 -12.49 6.41 15.72
N GLY A 177 -12.69 6.57 14.40
CA GLY A 177 -11.61 6.61 13.41
C GLY A 177 -10.82 5.30 13.30
N ALA A 178 -9.58 5.42 12.84
CA ALA A 178 -8.63 4.33 12.67
C ALA A 178 -8.47 3.46 13.92
N VAL A 179 -8.27 4.10 15.07
CA VAL A 179 -8.05 3.42 16.36
C VAL A 179 -9.22 2.48 16.69
N CYS A 180 -10.46 2.96 16.50
CA CYS A 180 -11.65 2.15 16.80
C CYS A 180 -11.85 1.04 15.77
N ALA A 181 -11.55 1.27 14.51
CA ALA A 181 -11.59 0.24 13.47
C ALA A 181 -10.60 -0.89 13.78
N VAL A 182 -9.35 -0.58 14.10
CA VAL A 182 -8.34 -1.56 14.51
C VAL A 182 -8.78 -2.32 15.73
N LYS A 183 -9.21 -1.63 16.81
CA LYS A 183 -9.67 -2.28 18.04
C LYS A 183 -10.86 -3.23 17.79
N THR A 184 -11.79 -2.81 16.94
CA THR A 184 -12.96 -3.63 16.59
C THR A 184 -12.56 -4.88 15.80
N VAL A 185 -11.62 -4.76 14.83
CA VAL A 185 -11.08 -5.91 14.09
C VAL A 185 -10.34 -6.86 15.04
N GLU A 186 -9.46 -6.36 15.88
CA GLU A 186 -8.74 -7.19 16.86
C GLU A 186 -9.69 -7.90 17.81
N THR A 187 -10.76 -7.24 18.26
CA THR A 187 -11.79 -7.85 19.11
C THR A 187 -12.57 -8.94 18.37
N LEU A 188 -12.94 -8.70 17.10
CA LEU A 188 -13.65 -9.66 16.26
C LEU A 188 -12.83 -10.92 15.95
N THR A 189 -11.54 -10.73 15.67
CA THR A 189 -10.69 -11.77 15.08
C THR A 189 -9.72 -12.39 16.08
N ASN A 190 -9.45 -11.71 17.18
CA ASN A 190 -8.32 -11.99 18.07
C ASN A 190 -6.98 -12.11 17.32
N VAL A 191 -6.83 -11.39 16.20
CA VAL A 191 -5.59 -11.24 15.41
C VAL A 191 -5.03 -9.87 15.66
N ARG A 192 -3.77 -9.77 16.07
CA ARG A 192 -3.07 -8.48 16.20
C ARG A 192 -2.90 -7.85 14.82
N MET A 193 -3.31 -6.60 14.66
CA MET A 193 -2.95 -5.79 13.49
C MET A 193 -1.60 -5.14 13.74
N ASP A 194 -0.62 -5.50 12.95
CA ASP A 194 0.71 -4.91 13.04
C ASP A 194 0.72 -3.52 12.43
N HIS A 195 0.00 -3.36 11.31
CA HIS A 195 -0.10 -2.10 10.59
C HIS A 195 -1.53 -1.73 10.20
N TYR A 196 -1.69 -0.46 9.88
CA TYR A 196 -2.92 0.14 9.40
C TYR A 196 -2.64 0.99 8.16
N ILE A 197 -3.46 0.83 7.13
CA ILE A 197 -3.42 1.65 5.92
C ILE A 197 -4.84 2.06 5.56
N GLU A 198 -5.07 3.35 5.40
CA GLU A 198 -6.32 3.93 4.89
C GLU A 198 -6.05 4.63 3.56
N ILE A 199 -6.97 4.48 2.63
CA ILE A 199 -6.99 5.22 1.38
C ILE A 199 -8.39 5.77 1.12
N ASP A 200 -8.50 7.06 0.77
CA ASP A 200 -9.77 7.65 0.38
C ASP A 200 -10.03 7.48 -1.13
N PHE A 201 -11.26 7.79 -1.58
CA PHE A 201 -11.66 7.62 -2.97
C PHE A 201 -10.83 8.45 -3.96
N SER A 202 -10.50 9.68 -3.58
CA SER A 202 -9.68 10.56 -4.42
C SER A 202 -8.25 10.06 -4.53
N GLY A 203 -7.66 9.66 -3.40
CA GLY A 203 -6.33 9.08 -3.33
C GLY A 203 -6.24 7.79 -4.13
N PHE A 204 -7.23 6.90 -3.98
CA PHE A 204 -7.31 5.67 -4.75
C PHE A 204 -7.36 5.92 -6.27
N ALA A 205 -8.25 6.81 -6.73
CA ALA A 205 -8.36 7.12 -8.14
C ALA A 205 -7.06 7.69 -8.71
N LYS A 206 -6.44 8.65 -8.00
CA LYS A 206 -5.16 9.24 -8.40
C LYS A 206 -4.02 8.21 -8.45
N LEU A 207 -3.97 7.30 -7.47
CA LEU A 207 -2.96 6.24 -7.45
C LEU A 207 -3.08 5.31 -8.66
N ILE A 208 -4.31 4.91 -9.03
CA ILE A 208 -4.55 4.12 -10.24
C ILE A 208 -4.11 4.87 -11.50
N ASP A 209 -4.44 6.17 -11.61
CA ASP A 209 -4.04 6.98 -12.77
C ASP A 209 -2.52 7.13 -12.85
N ALA A 210 -1.83 7.36 -11.73
CA ALA A 210 -0.37 7.42 -11.68
C ALA A 210 0.30 6.09 -12.09
N LEU A 211 -0.32 4.95 -11.75
CA LEU A 211 0.11 3.62 -12.23
C LEU A 211 -0.12 3.42 -13.72
N GLY A 212 -0.85 4.32 -14.38
CA GLY A 212 -1.22 4.23 -15.79
C GLY A 212 -2.47 3.38 -16.01
N GLY A 213 -3.34 3.25 -15.01
CA GLY A 213 -4.54 2.44 -15.08
C GLY A 213 -4.34 0.99 -14.58
N VAL A 214 -5.42 0.22 -14.57
CA VAL A 214 -5.41 -1.19 -14.15
C VAL A 214 -6.23 -2.04 -15.09
N THR A 215 -5.76 -3.25 -15.41
CA THR A 215 -6.46 -4.17 -16.31
C THR A 215 -7.20 -5.25 -15.51
N VAL A 216 -8.52 -5.31 -15.69
CA VAL A 216 -9.40 -6.32 -15.09
C VAL A 216 -10.11 -7.11 -16.17
N THR A 217 -10.55 -8.34 -15.83
CA THR A 217 -11.34 -9.17 -16.76
C THR A 217 -12.65 -9.55 -16.08
N THR A 218 -13.77 -9.25 -16.72
CA THR A 218 -15.12 -9.61 -16.25
C THR A 218 -15.66 -10.77 -17.07
N THR A 219 -16.33 -11.71 -16.39
CA THR A 219 -16.94 -12.88 -17.05
C THR A 219 -18.38 -12.64 -17.49
N GLN A 220 -18.98 -11.55 -17.05
CA GLN A 220 -20.35 -11.13 -17.38
C GLN A 220 -20.41 -9.62 -17.54
N ASP A 221 -21.47 -9.14 -18.18
CA ASP A 221 -21.76 -7.70 -18.28
C ASP A 221 -21.97 -7.13 -16.88
N ILE A 222 -21.45 -5.92 -16.65
CA ILE A 222 -21.69 -5.12 -15.46
C ILE A 222 -22.43 -3.87 -15.91
N ASP A 223 -23.61 -3.66 -15.35
CA ASP A 223 -24.44 -2.50 -15.66
C ASP A 223 -25.00 -1.94 -14.34
N ASP A 224 -24.37 -0.89 -13.82
CA ASP A 224 -24.70 -0.30 -12.50
C ASP A 224 -24.73 1.23 -12.61
N ASP A 225 -25.92 1.79 -12.73
CA ASP A 225 -26.16 3.23 -12.78
C ASP A 225 -25.73 3.95 -11.50
N GLN A 226 -25.75 3.28 -10.35
CA GLN A 226 -25.39 3.90 -9.08
C GLN A 226 -23.88 4.10 -8.93
N SER A 227 -23.08 3.21 -9.48
CA SER A 227 -21.63 3.37 -9.56
C SER A 227 -21.17 4.05 -10.86
N HIS A 228 -22.09 4.30 -11.81
CA HIS A 228 -21.83 4.80 -13.15
C HIS A 228 -20.84 3.91 -13.93
N LEU A 229 -21.00 2.59 -13.79
CA LEU A 229 -20.14 1.62 -14.46
C LEU A 229 -20.93 0.72 -15.42
N HIS A 230 -20.57 0.81 -16.69
CA HIS A 230 -21.12 -0.01 -17.76
C HIS A 230 -19.97 -0.71 -18.48
N LEU A 231 -19.83 -2.02 -18.30
CA LEU A 231 -18.79 -2.85 -18.92
C LEU A 231 -19.41 -4.10 -19.53
N LYS A 232 -19.03 -4.44 -20.74
CA LYS A 232 -19.32 -5.74 -21.31
C LYS A 232 -18.43 -6.81 -20.71
N ALA A 233 -18.81 -8.09 -20.82
CA ALA A 233 -17.93 -9.19 -20.50
C ALA A 233 -16.64 -9.08 -21.33
N GLY A 234 -15.46 -9.30 -20.70
CA GLY A 234 -14.18 -9.17 -21.38
C GLY A 234 -13.11 -8.50 -20.53
N THR A 235 -12.00 -8.16 -21.17
CA THR A 235 -10.85 -7.51 -20.53
C THR A 235 -10.91 -6.00 -20.78
N HIS A 236 -10.79 -5.23 -19.71
CA HIS A 236 -10.89 -3.77 -19.70
C HIS A 236 -9.70 -3.14 -19.01
N HIS A 237 -9.19 -2.07 -19.61
CA HIS A 237 -8.21 -1.19 -18.98
C HIS A 237 -8.96 -0.01 -18.36
N LEU A 238 -8.87 0.10 -17.03
CA LEU A 238 -9.63 1.07 -16.25
C LEU A 238 -8.74 2.21 -15.78
N SER A 239 -9.19 3.46 -15.99
CA SER A 239 -8.64 4.65 -15.33
C SER A 239 -9.02 4.66 -13.85
N GLY A 240 -8.44 5.57 -13.06
CA GLY A 240 -8.71 5.68 -11.63
C GLY A 240 -10.19 5.83 -11.30
N THR A 241 -10.91 6.71 -12.01
CA THR A 241 -12.36 6.90 -11.81
C THR A 241 -13.15 5.63 -12.12
N LYS A 242 -12.82 4.94 -13.22
CA LYS A 242 -13.50 3.68 -13.60
C LYS A 242 -13.14 2.53 -12.65
N ALA A 243 -11.90 2.46 -12.17
CA ALA A 243 -11.49 1.47 -11.18
C ALA A 243 -12.17 1.71 -9.82
N LEU A 244 -12.37 2.97 -9.42
CA LEU A 244 -13.16 3.31 -8.25
C LEU A 244 -14.63 2.91 -8.43
N ALA A 245 -15.23 3.20 -9.58
CA ALA A 245 -16.58 2.75 -9.91
C ALA A 245 -16.70 1.23 -9.84
N PHE A 246 -15.73 0.49 -10.39
CA PHE A 246 -15.64 -0.97 -10.33
C PHE A 246 -15.56 -1.50 -8.89
N ALA A 247 -14.77 -0.87 -8.03
CA ALA A 247 -14.67 -1.23 -6.61
C ALA A 247 -15.94 -0.94 -5.80
N ARG A 248 -16.81 -0.05 -6.29
CA ARG A 248 -18.06 0.39 -5.63
C ARG A 248 -19.31 -0.30 -6.17
N THR A 249 -19.21 -0.93 -7.35
CA THR A 249 -20.32 -1.60 -8.04
C THR A 249 -20.94 -2.68 -7.16
N ARG A 250 -22.26 -2.69 -7.09
CA ARG A 250 -23.08 -3.65 -6.35
C ARG A 250 -24.17 -4.25 -7.23
N HIS A 251 -24.86 -3.40 -8.00
CA HIS A 251 -25.94 -3.81 -8.88
C HIS A 251 -25.33 -4.40 -10.16
N GLY A 252 -26.00 -5.36 -10.76
CA GLY A 252 -25.49 -6.03 -11.96
C GLY A 252 -24.34 -7.02 -11.71
N VAL A 253 -24.01 -7.33 -10.45
CA VAL A 253 -22.98 -8.32 -10.10
C VAL A 253 -23.50 -9.28 -9.04
N GLY A 254 -23.52 -10.58 -9.36
CA GLY A 254 -24.01 -11.61 -8.47
C GLY A 254 -25.48 -11.39 -8.09
N ASP A 255 -25.78 -11.47 -6.79
CA ASP A 255 -27.13 -11.26 -6.23
C ASP A 255 -27.40 -9.80 -5.82
N GLY A 256 -26.53 -8.87 -6.18
CA GLY A 256 -26.62 -7.46 -5.76
C GLY A 256 -26.19 -7.18 -4.33
N SER A 257 -25.75 -8.21 -3.60
CA SER A 257 -25.28 -8.09 -2.21
C SER A 257 -23.87 -7.48 -2.12
N ASP A 258 -23.47 -7.15 -0.91
CA ASP A 258 -22.11 -6.71 -0.59
C ASP A 258 -21.04 -7.76 -0.97
N LEU A 259 -21.40 -9.04 -1.02
CA LEU A 259 -20.49 -10.13 -1.38
C LEU A 259 -20.07 -10.08 -2.86
N GLY A 260 -20.98 -9.66 -3.75
CA GLY A 260 -20.65 -9.41 -5.17
C GLY A 260 -19.58 -8.33 -5.31
N ARG A 261 -19.76 -7.21 -4.62
CA ARG A 261 -18.79 -6.10 -4.58
C ARG A 261 -17.43 -6.55 -4.08
N ILE A 262 -17.37 -7.33 -3.01
CA ILE A 262 -16.12 -7.84 -2.45
C ILE A 262 -15.34 -8.65 -3.49
N LYS A 263 -16.00 -9.46 -4.31
CA LYS A 263 -15.34 -10.21 -5.39
C LYS A 263 -14.68 -9.29 -6.42
N LEU A 264 -15.35 -8.19 -6.80
CA LEU A 264 -14.75 -7.18 -7.69
C LEU A 264 -13.53 -6.51 -7.05
N GLN A 265 -13.60 -6.17 -5.77
CA GLN A 265 -12.49 -5.60 -5.02
C GLN A 265 -11.29 -6.57 -4.95
N GLN A 266 -11.53 -7.86 -4.76
CA GLN A 266 -10.47 -8.87 -4.76
C GLN A 266 -9.82 -9.04 -6.14
N GLN A 267 -10.59 -8.96 -7.24
CA GLN A 267 -10.05 -8.92 -8.60
C GLN A 267 -9.17 -7.68 -8.82
N LEU A 268 -9.64 -6.54 -8.35
CA LEU A 268 -8.92 -5.27 -8.48
C LEU A 268 -7.58 -5.30 -7.71
N ILE A 269 -7.54 -5.86 -6.52
CA ILE A 269 -6.29 -6.01 -5.74
C ILE A 269 -5.28 -6.88 -6.49
N LYS A 270 -5.71 -8.00 -7.06
CA LYS A 270 -4.83 -8.85 -7.86
C LYS A 270 -4.30 -8.11 -9.10
N ALA A 271 -5.17 -7.37 -9.77
CA ALA A 271 -4.80 -6.59 -10.94
C ALA A 271 -3.83 -5.44 -10.58
N LEU A 272 -4.03 -4.79 -9.42
CA LEU A 272 -3.12 -3.77 -8.89
C LEU A 272 -1.73 -4.34 -8.58
N LEU A 273 -1.67 -5.46 -7.89
CA LEU A 273 -0.39 -6.10 -7.57
C LEU A 273 0.38 -6.48 -8.85
N LYS A 274 -0.33 -6.95 -9.88
CA LYS A 274 0.26 -7.21 -11.19
C LYS A 274 0.78 -5.93 -11.86
N GLN A 275 0.03 -4.83 -11.78
CA GLN A 275 0.41 -3.54 -12.37
C GLN A 275 1.64 -2.94 -11.68
N VAL A 276 1.69 -2.95 -10.35
CA VAL A 276 2.85 -2.47 -9.57
C VAL A 276 4.11 -3.27 -9.86
N SER A 277 3.97 -4.55 -10.16
CA SER A 277 5.09 -5.44 -10.52
C SER A 277 5.48 -5.35 -12.00
N SER A 278 4.85 -4.48 -12.79
CA SER A 278 5.13 -4.36 -14.23
C SER A 278 6.52 -3.79 -14.52
N ALA A 279 7.16 -4.29 -15.58
CA ALA A 279 8.47 -3.82 -16.01
C ALA A 279 8.45 -2.32 -16.38
N ASP A 280 7.36 -1.83 -16.98
CA ASP A 280 7.22 -0.44 -17.41
C ASP A 280 7.30 0.56 -16.24
N LEU A 281 6.74 0.20 -15.10
CA LEU A 281 6.85 1.03 -13.89
C LEU A 281 8.28 1.03 -13.35
N LEU A 282 8.90 -0.15 -13.26
CA LEU A 282 10.20 -0.34 -12.61
C LEU A 282 11.38 0.21 -13.42
N THR A 283 11.23 0.31 -14.74
CA THR A 283 12.29 0.82 -15.66
C THR A 283 12.19 2.32 -15.90
N ASN A 284 11.11 2.99 -15.44
CA ASN A 284 10.91 4.42 -15.63
C ASN A 284 11.01 5.19 -14.29
N PRO A 285 12.16 5.79 -13.97
CA PRO A 285 12.36 6.49 -12.69
C PRO A 285 11.40 7.66 -12.46
N ALA A 286 11.03 8.40 -13.52
CA ALA A 286 10.11 9.53 -13.41
C ALA A 286 8.69 9.05 -13.04
N LYS A 287 8.21 8.00 -13.69
CA LYS A 287 6.91 7.38 -13.38
C LYS A 287 6.91 6.76 -11.98
N LEU A 288 8.00 6.10 -11.59
CA LEU A 288 8.14 5.54 -10.26
C LEU A 288 8.06 6.64 -9.17
N TYR A 289 8.71 7.78 -9.41
CA TYR A 289 8.64 8.94 -8.51
C TYR A 289 7.22 9.52 -8.44
N GLU A 290 6.53 9.68 -9.56
CA GLU A 290 5.15 10.14 -9.62
C GLU A 290 4.21 9.22 -8.83
N VAL A 291 4.34 7.91 -9.01
CA VAL A 291 3.58 6.91 -8.24
C VAL A 291 3.90 7.01 -6.75
N ALA A 292 5.17 7.17 -6.38
CA ALA A 292 5.57 7.31 -4.98
C ALA A 292 4.99 8.58 -4.33
N VAL A 293 5.05 9.75 -5.01
CA VAL A 293 4.43 11.01 -4.55
C VAL A 293 2.93 10.83 -4.36
N THR A 294 2.27 10.21 -5.34
CA THR A 294 0.83 9.98 -5.29
C THR A 294 0.47 9.02 -4.16
N ALA A 295 1.19 7.90 -4.01
CA ALA A 295 0.96 6.92 -2.97
C ALA A 295 1.12 7.53 -1.57
N THR A 296 2.27 8.18 -1.29
CA THR A 296 2.56 8.78 0.02
C THR A 296 1.58 9.88 0.40
N SER A 297 1.02 10.61 -0.56
CA SER A 297 0.00 11.64 -0.31
C SER A 297 -1.43 11.11 -0.19
N ALA A 298 -1.71 9.92 -0.75
CA ALA A 298 -3.03 9.32 -0.84
C ALA A 298 -3.40 8.43 0.36
N ILE A 299 -2.39 7.95 1.11
CA ILE A 299 -2.60 7.02 2.22
C ILE A 299 -2.44 7.71 3.57
N THR A 300 -3.10 7.14 4.57
CA THR A 300 -2.82 7.38 5.99
C THR A 300 -2.46 6.04 6.62
N THR A 301 -1.34 6.00 7.36
CA THR A 301 -0.78 4.78 7.94
C THR A 301 -0.81 4.82 9.47
N ASP A 302 -0.32 3.78 10.12
CA ASP A 302 0.13 3.87 11.51
C ASP A 302 1.54 4.47 11.60
N THR A 303 1.98 4.81 12.83
CA THR A 303 3.30 5.39 13.08
C THR A 303 4.49 4.46 12.83
N ASP A 304 4.25 3.15 12.72
CA ASP A 304 5.29 2.17 12.40
C ASP A 304 5.50 2.03 10.87
N LEU A 305 4.62 2.66 10.05
CA LEU A 305 4.71 2.77 8.58
C LEU A 305 4.76 4.23 8.11
N ASP A 306 5.17 5.17 8.94
CA ASP A 306 5.14 6.60 8.61
C ASP A 306 6.41 7.10 7.91
N SER A 307 7.34 6.22 7.57
CA SER A 307 8.53 6.56 6.78
C SER A 307 8.49 5.93 5.39
N LEU A 308 9.12 6.63 4.44
CA LEU A 308 9.28 6.13 3.08
C LEU A 308 10.04 4.80 3.03
N SER A 309 11.04 4.61 3.91
CA SER A 309 11.83 3.38 3.98
C SER A 309 10.98 2.16 4.35
N GLU A 310 10.07 2.30 5.30
CA GLU A 310 9.17 1.23 5.74
C GLU A 310 8.13 0.89 4.67
N LEU A 311 7.54 1.91 4.04
CA LEU A 311 6.64 1.71 2.91
C LEU A 311 7.33 1.03 1.71
N MET A 312 8.58 1.37 1.43
CA MET A 312 9.38 0.71 0.39
C MET A 312 9.68 -0.76 0.75
N SER A 313 9.98 -1.05 2.00
CA SER A 313 10.20 -2.42 2.49
C SER A 313 8.92 -3.26 2.35
N LEU A 314 7.78 -2.74 2.77
CA LEU A 314 6.48 -3.38 2.59
C LEU A 314 6.17 -3.60 1.09
N GLY A 315 6.37 -2.58 0.26
CA GLY A 315 6.17 -2.68 -1.19
C GLY A 315 7.05 -3.74 -1.84
N SER A 316 8.30 -3.87 -1.41
CA SER A 316 9.23 -4.90 -1.88
C SER A 316 8.76 -6.30 -1.50
N SER A 317 8.32 -6.51 -0.26
CA SER A 317 7.76 -7.79 0.20
C SER A 317 6.52 -8.19 -0.61
N LEU A 318 5.60 -7.25 -0.84
CA LEU A 318 4.40 -7.51 -1.65
C LEU A 318 4.74 -7.83 -3.10
N ARG A 319 5.74 -7.17 -3.66
CA ARG A 319 6.20 -7.44 -5.03
C ARG A 319 6.81 -8.83 -5.17
N GLU A 320 7.62 -9.28 -4.21
CA GLU A 320 8.23 -10.61 -4.20
C GLU A 320 7.17 -11.72 -4.12
N ILE A 321 6.10 -11.49 -3.36
CA ILE A 321 4.95 -12.40 -3.29
C ILE A 321 4.28 -12.56 -4.65
N GLY A 322 4.07 -11.44 -5.37
CA GLY A 322 3.40 -11.45 -6.68
C GLY A 322 1.92 -11.84 -6.62
N SER A 323 1.22 -11.68 -7.74
CA SER A 323 -0.23 -11.93 -7.84
C SER A 323 -0.63 -13.41 -7.67
N ASP A 324 0.26 -14.33 -8.04
CA ASP A 324 -0.02 -15.77 -8.07
C ASP A 324 0.01 -16.41 -6.66
N ASN A 325 0.76 -15.79 -5.74
CA ASN A 325 0.84 -16.19 -4.35
C ASN A 325 -0.11 -15.40 -3.44
N LEU A 326 -1.02 -14.59 -4.03
CA LEU A 326 -2.05 -13.86 -3.33
C LEU A 326 -3.35 -14.67 -3.30
N THR A 327 -3.77 -15.10 -2.12
CA THR A 327 -5.10 -15.70 -1.89
C THR A 327 -6.05 -14.63 -1.36
N ALA A 328 -7.21 -14.46 -1.99
CA ALA A 328 -8.23 -13.53 -1.53
C ALA A 328 -9.52 -14.29 -1.21
N ILE A 329 -10.04 -14.10 0.00
CA ILE A 329 -11.28 -14.69 0.47
C ILE A 329 -12.16 -13.64 1.15
N THR A 330 -13.44 -13.93 1.24
CA THR A 330 -14.37 -13.18 2.09
C THR A 330 -14.49 -13.90 3.43
N MET A 331 -14.52 -13.17 4.53
CA MET A 331 -14.84 -13.71 5.84
C MET A 331 -16.13 -14.55 5.75
N PRO A 332 -16.12 -15.81 6.18
CA PRO A 332 -17.32 -16.63 6.16
C PRO A 332 -18.43 -16.02 7.04
N VAL A 333 -19.55 -15.67 6.42
CA VAL A 333 -20.69 -15.03 7.06
C VAL A 333 -21.99 -15.76 6.74
N THR A 334 -23.01 -15.51 7.52
CA THR A 334 -24.41 -15.87 7.27
C THR A 334 -25.31 -14.67 7.54
N THR A 335 -26.53 -14.68 7.01
CA THR A 335 -27.54 -13.66 7.30
C THR A 335 -27.77 -13.56 8.80
N ALA A 336 -27.84 -12.34 9.31
CA ALA A 336 -28.11 -12.11 10.73
C ALA A 336 -29.57 -12.48 11.08
N PRO A 337 -29.81 -13.23 12.15
CA PRO A 337 -31.19 -13.61 12.55
C PRO A 337 -32.08 -12.40 12.88
N SER A 338 -31.49 -11.27 13.26
CA SER A 338 -32.19 -10.05 13.66
C SER A 338 -32.48 -9.09 12.47
N ASP A 339 -31.78 -9.22 11.36
CA ASP A 339 -31.93 -8.32 10.21
C ASP A 339 -31.39 -9.01 8.93
N SER A 340 -32.27 -9.29 7.99
CA SER A 340 -31.95 -9.96 6.72
C SER A 340 -30.98 -9.15 5.82
N ASN A 341 -30.85 -7.84 6.07
CA ASN A 341 -29.90 -6.97 5.34
C ASN A 341 -28.51 -6.95 6.00
N ARG A 342 -28.29 -7.70 7.04
CA ARG A 342 -27.05 -7.78 7.79
C ARG A 342 -26.51 -9.20 7.82
N VAL A 343 -25.22 -9.29 8.11
CA VAL A 343 -24.53 -10.59 8.22
C VAL A 343 -23.82 -10.71 9.56
N VAL A 344 -23.59 -11.94 9.99
CA VAL A 344 -22.80 -12.29 11.16
C VAL A 344 -21.72 -13.30 10.78
N ALA A 345 -20.58 -13.26 11.46
CA ALA A 345 -19.51 -14.22 11.27
C ALA A 345 -19.96 -15.63 11.68
N THR A 346 -19.59 -16.63 10.88
CA THR A 346 -19.86 -18.04 11.19
C THR A 346 -18.71 -18.68 11.98
N SER A 347 -18.88 -19.89 12.47
CA SER A 347 -17.79 -20.68 13.08
C SER A 347 -16.63 -20.95 12.11
N ALA A 348 -16.88 -20.94 10.80
CA ALA A 348 -15.83 -21.05 9.79
C ALA A 348 -14.90 -19.81 9.79
N ALA A 349 -15.42 -18.62 10.08
CA ALA A 349 -14.59 -17.41 10.24
C ALA A 349 -13.58 -17.58 11.38
N THR A 350 -13.98 -18.19 12.51
CA THR A 350 -13.06 -18.46 13.63
C THR A 350 -11.87 -19.34 13.21
N LYS A 351 -12.10 -20.29 12.30
CA LYS A 351 -11.02 -21.13 11.74
C LYS A 351 -10.07 -20.32 10.86
N VAL A 352 -10.60 -19.38 10.07
CA VAL A 352 -9.78 -18.43 9.27
C VAL A 352 -8.90 -17.59 10.18
N TRP A 353 -9.48 -16.99 11.22
CA TRP A 353 -8.72 -16.17 12.18
C TRP A 353 -7.64 -16.96 12.92
N LYS A 354 -7.94 -18.22 13.28
CA LYS A 354 -6.94 -19.11 13.87
C LYS A 354 -5.79 -19.40 12.90
N ALA A 355 -6.08 -19.57 11.61
CA ALA A 355 -5.04 -19.77 10.60
C ALA A 355 -4.11 -18.55 10.47
N LEU A 356 -4.65 -17.32 10.44
CA LEU A 356 -3.87 -16.09 10.39
C LEU A 356 -3.00 -15.92 11.65
N ARG A 357 -3.58 -16.16 12.86
CA ARG A 357 -2.82 -16.05 14.11
C ARG A 357 -1.63 -17.01 14.18
N ASN A 358 -1.79 -18.19 13.62
CA ASN A 358 -0.79 -19.26 13.70
C ASN A 358 0.09 -19.35 12.45
N ASP A 359 -0.07 -18.43 11.50
CA ASP A 359 0.60 -18.46 10.20
C ASP A 359 0.51 -19.83 9.52
N THR A 360 -0.69 -20.39 9.45
CA THR A 360 -0.97 -21.69 8.85
C THR A 360 -1.86 -21.56 7.62
N ALA A 361 -1.92 -22.62 6.81
CA ALA A 361 -2.79 -22.66 5.65
C ALA A 361 -4.27 -22.44 6.06
N LEU A 362 -4.99 -21.71 5.18
CA LEU A 362 -6.44 -21.54 5.36
C LEU A 362 -7.16 -22.88 5.36
N PRO A 363 -8.26 -23.00 6.13
CA PRO A 363 -9.11 -24.19 6.07
C PRO A 363 -9.63 -24.39 4.65
N LYS A 364 -9.67 -25.63 4.20
CA LYS A 364 -10.34 -25.96 2.93
C LYS A 364 -11.83 -25.66 3.07
N SER A 365 -12.38 -24.95 2.10
CA SER A 365 -13.82 -24.65 1.98
C SER A 365 -14.63 -25.90 1.72
#